data_2602b6ed5c5ee7ffa2a6c21969a670d4
#
_entry.id   2602b6ed5c5ee7ffa2a6c21969a670d4
#
_cell.length_a   1.000
_cell.length_b   1.000
_cell.length_c   1.000
_cell.angle_alpha   90.00
_cell.angle_beta   90.00
_cell.angle_gamma   90.00
#
_symmetry.space_group_name_H-M   'P 1'
#
loop_
_entity.id
_entity.type
_entity.pdbx_description
1 polymer ?
#
loop_
_entity_poly.entity_id
_entity_poly.type
_entity_poly.pdbx_seq_one_letter_code
_entity_poly.pdbx_strand_id
1 'polypeptide(L)'
;MPAQAQLRRDAGKVGPEQGPWIRARQIARFIGIPDAGSTLELLDRRGEPLGWGLASETSAIPVRMLTWGPTPPPEDWLATRLGSALAARSTQGFEGQPTTGLRLVNSEGDGLPGLVVDRYDTTLVAQLTTAPMVARREAIVAALRKHHDGPIHQICPASAAKSEGFEPRVEREGDDPQLRFVEHGLKFVVPAPPSQKTGAYFDQRANRRFVAELARHTPGPLLDLGCHVGGFALHAAAAGVQAVGVDQSATMLEHAARHAELNGLEGLQWVKADMFEALRDPAMAGPFGTIVVDPPKIAGRRKDLPRASAAMQRLVGQAGSKLMVGGHLVVCSCSHHLGFDHLDRGALALPGHWTRVATRGADVDHPIAPGHVEGEYLRVAIYQRRA
;
A
#
# COMPACT_ATOMS: atom_id res chain seq x y z
N MET A 1 22.01 22.36 22.83
CA MET A 1 22.04 20.88 22.83
C MET A 1 20.84 20.43 21.99
N PRO A 2 20.93 19.38 21.18
CA PRO A 2 19.79 18.88 20.47
C PRO A 2 18.68 18.43 21.42
N ALA A 3 17.44 18.52 20.99
CA ALA A 3 16.33 17.93 21.74
C ALA A 3 16.54 16.42 21.90
N GLN A 4 16.08 15.85 23.01
CA GLN A 4 16.26 14.43 23.30
C GLN A 4 14.93 13.81 23.74
N ALA A 5 14.78 12.51 23.50
CA ALA A 5 13.70 11.69 24.03
C ALA A 5 14.29 10.52 24.82
N GLN A 6 13.87 10.34 26.07
CA GLN A 6 14.36 9.26 26.92
C GLN A 6 13.32 8.14 27.03
N LEU A 7 13.77 6.89 26.85
CA LEU A 7 12.92 5.72 27.01
C LEU A 7 12.56 5.47 28.49
N ARG A 8 11.37 4.92 28.69
CA ARG A 8 10.91 4.42 29.99
C ARG A 8 11.68 3.17 30.41
N ARG A 9 11.72 2.91 31.71
CA ARG A 9 12.33 1.69 32.27
C ARG A 9 11.66 0.41 31.76
N ASP A 10 10.36 0.48 31.48
CA ASP A 10 9.50 -0.62 31.04
C ASP A 10 9.19 -0.55 29.51
N ALA A 11 9.96 0.20 28.72
CA ALA A 11 9.77 0.38 27.28
C ALA A 11 9.86 -0.92 26.44
N GLY A 12 10.35 -2.01 27.05
CA GLY A 12 10.64 -3.25 26.33
C GLY A 12 11.92 -3.15 25.50
N LYS A 13 12.05 -4.04 24.51
CA LYS A 13 13.16 -3.98 23.56
C LYS A 13 12.94 -2.81 22.59
N VAL A 14 13.97 -2.02 22.36
CA VAL A 14 14.02 -0.94 21.38
C VAL A 14 15.37 -1.03 20.67
N GLY A 15 15.33 -1.09 19.35
CA GLY A 15 16.51 -1.24 18.51
C GLY A 15 16.13 -1.54 17.06
N PRO A 16 17.11 -1.73 16.17
CA PRO A 16 16.88 -1.96 14.74
C PRO A 16 15.92 -3.13 14.47
N GLU A 17 15.99 -4.18 15.27
CA GLU A 17 15.15 -5.37 15.12
C GLU A 17 13.66 -5.14 15.38
N GLN A 18 13.31 -4.09 16.12
CA GLN A 18 11.92 -3.69 16.42
C GLN A 18 11.39 -2.64 15.46
N GLY A 19 12.19 -2.25 14.48
CA GLY A 19 11.85 -1.26 13.47
C GLY A 19 12.01 0.19 13.94
N PRO A 20 11.72 1.17 13.07
CA PRO A 20 12.05 2.57 13.29
C PRO A 20 11.05 3.33 14.16
N TRP A 21 9.96 2.70 14.62
CA TRP A 21 8.87 3.40 15.32
C TRP A 21 9.00 3.30 16.84
N ILE A 22 9.26 4.44 17.50
CA ILE A 22 9.20 4.56 18.95
C ILE A 22 7.81 5.07 19.31
N ARG A 23 7.07 4.30 20.07
CA ARG A 23 5.68 4.59 20.42
C ARG A 23 5.60 5.45 21.68
N ALA A 24 4.55 6.27 21.82
CA ALA A 24 4.35 7.18 22.96
C ALA A 24 4.47 6.45 24.32
N ARG A 25 3.97 5.24 24.43
CA ARG A 25 4.07 4.41 25.65
C ARG A 25 5.51 4.04 26.04
N GLN A 26 6.47 4.14 25.12
CA GLN A 26 7.88 3.82 25.35
C GLN A 26 8.70 5.02 25.82
N ILE A 27 8.20 6.25 25.63
CA ILE A 27 8.85 7.50 26.00
C ILE A 27 8.52 7.87 27.45
N ALA A 28 9.53 8.14 28.26
CA ALA A 28 9.40 8.65 29.62
C ALA A 28 9.21 10.16 29.61
N ARG A 29 10.02 10.86 28.84
CA ARG A 29 10.03 12.33 28.73
C ARG A 29 10.77 12.81 27.50
N PHE A 30 10.46 14.01 27.07
CA PHE A 30 11.30 14.81 26.18
C PHE A 30 12.17 15.75 27.01
N ILE A 31 13.37 16.02 26.54
CA ILE A 31 14.35 16.94 27.14
C ILE A 31 14.65 18.00 26.09
N GLY A 32 14.32 19.25 26.39
CA GLY A 32 14.22 20.30 25.38
C GLY A 32 12.92 20.21 24.58
N ILE A 33 12.62 21.25 23.85
CA ILE A 33 11.46 21.30 22.94
C ILE A 33 12.00 21.06 21.53
N PRO A 34 11.65 19.95 20.88
CA PRO A 34 12.04 19.77 19.49
C PRO A 34 11.24 20.74 18.62
N ASP A 35 11.91 21.56 17.81
CA ASP A 35 11.23 22.31 16.76
C ASP A 35 10.50 21.34 15.82
N ALA A 36 9.36 21.77 15.28
CA ALA A 36 8.58 20.97 14.34
C ALA A 36 9.48 20.51 13.18
N GLY A 37 9.66 19.21 13.09
CA GLY A 37 10.52 18.62 12.08
C GLY A 37 12.00 18.50 12.44
N SER A 38 12.48 18.98 13.60
CA SER A 38 13.89 18.79 13.99
C SER A 38 14.23 17.31 14.20
N THR A 39 15.51 16.99 14.09
CA THR A 39 16.05 15.72 14.56
C THR A 39 16.26 15.79 16.07
N LEU A 40 16.00 14.67 16.75
CA LEU A 40 16.30 14.52 18.17
C LEU A 40 17.13 13.25 18.41
N GLU A 41 17.85 13.23 19.53
CA GLU A 41 18.58 12.07 20.00
C GLU A 41 17.67 11.21 20.88
N LEU A 42 17.58 9.92 20.57
CA LEU A 42 16.90 8.94 21.41
C LEU A 42 17.89 8.38 22.44
N LEU A 43 17.53 8.48 23.72
CA LEU A 43 18.29 7.92 24.82
C LEU A 43 17.61 6.66 25.36
N ASP A 44 18.39 5.71 25.80
CA ASP A 44 17.92 4.55 26.52
C ASP A 44 17.37 4.93 27.92
N ARG A 45 16.94 3.93 28.71
CA ARG A 45 16.44 4.10 30.07
C ARG A 45 17.49 4.59 31.07
N ARG A 46 18.80 4.52 30.74
CA ARG A 46 19.92 4.97 31.56
C ARG A 46 20.44 6.34 31.14
N GLY A 47 19.93 6.86 30.00
CA GLY A 47 20.38 8.13 29.42
C GLY A 47 21.49 7.96 28.38
N GLU A 48 21.81 6.73 27.98
CA GLU A 48 22.82 6.46 26.95
C GLU A 48 22.22 6.62 25.55
N PRO A 49 22.94 7.18 24.57
CA PRO A 49 22.49 7.37 23.21
C PRO A 49 22.15 6.05 22.50
N LEU A 50 20.96 5.97 21.91
CA LEU A 50 20.51 4.86 21.08
C LEU A 50 20.50 5.19 19.59
N GLY A 51 20.27 6.44 19.23
CA GLY A 51 20.20 6.86 17.85
C GLY A 51 19.48 8.19 17.66
N TRP A 52 19.16 8.52 16.42
CA TRP A 52 18.56 9.78 16.02
C TRP A 52 17.29 9.57 15.23
N GLY A 53 16.29 10.38 15.48
CA GLY A 53 14.99 10.29 14.80
C GLY A 53 14.33 11.64 14.59
N LEU A 54 13.19 11.61 13.93
CA LEU A 54 12.30 12.76 13.71
C LEU A 54 11.24 12.82 14.80
N ALA A 55 11.00 14.01 15.34
CA ALA A 55 10.03 14.24 16.39
C ALA A 55 8.64 14.56 15.87
N SER A 56 7.61 13.91 16.45
CA SER A 56 6.18 14.17 16.26
C SER A 56 5.47 14.08 17.60
N GLU A 57 5.55 15.11 18.43
CA GLU A 57 5.11 15.07 19.85
C GLU A 57 3.64 14.65 20.03
N THR A 58 2.75 15.07 19.12
CA THR A 58 1.32 14.77 19.19
C THR A 58 0.96 13.38 18.67
N SER A 59 1.91 12.72 18.00
CA SER A 59 1.70 11.41 17.38
C SER A 59 1.73 10.27 18.40
N ALA A 60 0.98 9.20 18.11
CA ALA A 60 1.15 7.92 18.80
C ALA A 60 2.54 7.30 18.57
N ILE A 61 3.28 7.78 17.55
CA ILE A 61 4.66 7.43 17.21
C ILE A 61 5.51 8.70 17.27
N PRO A 62 5.85 9.16 18.49
CA PRO A 62 6.48 10.46 18.68
C PRO A 62 7.93 10.55 18.17
N VAL A 63 8.60 9.42 17.96
CA VAL A 63 9.92 9.39 17.34
C VAL A 63 9.98 8.34 16.25
N ARG A 64 10.42 8.76 15.06
CA ARG A 64 10.71 7.87 13.93
C ARG A 64 12.20 7.91 13.64
N MET A 65 12.85 6.77 13.86
CA MET A 65 14.31 6.66 13.78
C MET A 65 14.81 6.88 12.36
N LEU A 66 15.87 7.66 12.25
CA LEU A 66 16.65 7.86 11.03
C LEU A 66 17.94 7.03 11.05
N THR A 67 18.61 7.01 12.20
CA THR A 67 19.87 6.26 12.39
C THR A 67 19.88 5.61 13.77
N TRP A 68 20.57 4.49 13.87
CA TRP A 68 20.90 3.84 15.15
C TRP A 68 22.36 4.08 15.46
N GLY A 69 22.68 4.26 16.75
CA GLY A 69 24.02 4.61 17.24
C GLY A 69 24.19 6.10 17.49
N PRO A 70 25.35 6.52 18.01
CA PRO A 70 25.57 7.87 18.55
C PRO A 70 25.73 8.94 17.47
N THR A 71 26.00 8.56 16.23
CA THR A 71 26.26 9.53 15.15
C THR A 71 24.97 10.12 14.62
N PRO A 72 24.81 11.48 14.62
CA PRO A 72 23.65 12.12 14.02
C PRO A 72 23.58 11.90 12.50
N PRO A 73 22.39 11.94 11.90
CA PRO A 73 22.29 11.94 10.44
C PRO A 73 22.98 13.19 9.87
N PRO A 74 23.64 13.09 8.69
CA PRO A 74 24.23 14.26 8.03
C PRO A 74 23.17 15.31 7.71
N GLU A 75 23.55 16.58 7.56
CA GLU A 75 22.59 17.66 7.29
C GLU A 75 21.80 17.46 6.00
N ASP A 76 22.41 16.87 5.00
CA ASP A 76 21.81 16.57 3.68
C ASP A 76 21.09 15.22 3.61
N TRP A 77 20.86 14.55 4.76
CA TRP A 77 20.28 13.21 4.84
C TRP A 77 19.00 13.05 3.99
N LEU A 78 18.16 14.10 3.97
CA LEU A 78 16.88 14.08 3.24
C LEU A 78 17.12 13.99 1.72
N ALA A 79 17.95 14.88 1.18
CA ALA A 79 18.26 14.90 -0.26
C ALA A 79 19.02 13.64 -0.69
N THR A 80 19.96 13.18 0.13
CA THR A 80 20.75 11.97 -0.12
C THR A 80 19.86 10.73 -0.17
N ARG A 81 18.97 10.52 0.83
CA ARG A 81 18.06 9.38 0.85
C ARG A 81 17.03 9.43 -0.28
N LEU A 82 16.53 10.62 -0.59
CA LEU A 82 15.61 10.81 -1.71
C LEU A 82 16.28 10.44 -3.03
N GLY A 83 17.48 10.95 -3.29
CA GLY A 83 18.27 10.58 -4.48
C GLY A 83 18.54 9.07 -4.56
N SER A 84 18.86 8.44 -3.43
CA SER A 84 19.06 6.98 -3.35
C SER A 84 17.79 6.20 -3.66
N ALA A 85 16.63 6.65 -3.15
CA ALA A 85 15.34 6.02 -3.44
C ALA A 85 15.00 6.10 -4.94
N LEU A 86 15.18 7.27 -5.56
CA LEU A 86 14.95 7.47 -7.00
C LEU A 86 15.89 6.59 -7.84
N ALA A 87 17.17 6.55 -7.49
CA ALA A 87 18.17 5.71 -8.17
C ALA A 87 17.83 4.22 -8.07
N ALA A 88 17.38 3.75 -6.90
CA ALA A 88 16.95 2.37 -6.72
C ALA A 88 15.81 1.99 -7.67
N ARG A 89 14.82 2.87 -7.89
CA ARG A 89 13.70 2.59 -8.82
C ARG A 89 14.14 2.56 -10.29
N SER A 90 15.16 3.30 -10.68
CA SER A 90 15.67 3.26 -12.05
C SER A 90 16.37 1.93 -12.39
N THR A 91 16.90 1.22 -11.38
CA THR A 91 17.60 -0.06 -11.57
C THR A 91 16.69 -1.28 -11.36
N GLN A 92 15.50 -1.09 -10.80
CA GLN A 92 14.57 -2.19 -10.49
C GLN A 92 13.92 -2.83 -11.72
N GLY A 93 14.24 -2.41 -12.92
CA GLY A 93 13.77 -2.95 -14.20
C GLY A 93 12.36 -3.59 -14.09
N PHE A 94 11.33 -2.90 -14.58
CA PHE A 94 10.02 -3.53 -14.69
C PHE A 94 10.02 -4.34 -15.97
N GLU A 95 10.49 -5.60 -15.89
CA GLU A 95 10.60 -6.49 -17.03
C GLU A 95 9.29 -6.63 -17.79
N GLY A 96 9.36 -6.53 -19.10
CA GLY A 96 8.25 -6.74 -20.02
C GLY A 96 7.62 -5.45 -20.52
N GLN A 97 6.30 -5.32 -20.38
CA GLN A 97 5.52 -4.20 -20.93
C GLN A 97 5.85 -2.85 -20.27
N PRO A 98 5.73 -1.73 -20.99
CA PRO A 98 5.99 -0.39 -20.45
C PRO A 98 5.22 -0.11 -19.17
N THR A 99 5.89 0.49 -18.19
CA THR A 99 5.31 0.90 -16.91
C THR A 99 5.81 2.30 -16.56
N THR A 100 4.89 3.27 -16.41
CA THR A 100 5.21 4.65 -16.04
C THR A 100 4.60 5.06 -14.68
N GLY A 101 3.67 4.24 -14.16
CA GLY A 101 3.07 4.39 -12.84
C GLY A 101 3.83 3.56 -11.80
N LEU A 102 4.50 4.20 -10.83
CA LEU A 102 5.24 3.50 -9.79
C LEU A 102 5.50 4.36 -8.56
N ARG A 103 5.75 3.70 -7.44
CA ARG A 103 6.19 4.34 -6.20
C ARG A 103 7.68 4.64 -6.25
N LEU A 104 8.04 5.92 -6.13
CA LEU A 104 9.45 6.37 -6.09
C LEU A 104 10.01 6.41 -4.67
N VAL A 105 9.15 6.72 -3.68
CA VAL A 105 9.55 6.78 -2.26
C VAL A 105 8.49 6.09 -1.42
N ASN A 106 8.89 5.11 -0.62
CA ASN A 106 8.02 4.32 0.25
C ASN A 106 8.34 4.51 1.74
N SER A 107 8.24 5.73 2.21
CA SER A 107 8.28 6.08 3.65
C SER A 107 9.46 5.45 4.40
N GLU A 108 9.21 4.72 5.49
CA GLU A 108 10.21 4.04 6.31
C GLU A 108 11.07 3.05 5.51
N GLY A 109 10.52 2.45 4.46
CA GLY A 109 11.25 1.53 3.59
C GLY A 109 12.43 2.18 2.87
N ASP A 110 12.33 3.47 2.58
CA ASP A 110 13.42 4.27 1.99
C ASP A 110 14.13 5.15 3.03
N GLY A 111 13.84 4.96 4.33
CA GLY A 111 14.38 5.77 5.40
C GLY A 111 13.91 7.22 5.41
N LEU A 112 12.76 7.50 4.80
CA LEU A 112 12.09 8.81 4.70
C LEU A 112 10.72 8.78 5.41
N PRO A 113 10.68 8.60 6.75
CA PRO A 113 9.47 8.27 7.50
C PRO A 113 8.34 9.28 7.29
N GLY A 114 7.25 8.84 6.66
CA GLY A 114 6.09 9.67 6.39
C GLY A 114 6.11 10.39 5.04
N LEU A 115 7.10 10.14 4.18
CA LEU A 115 7.12 10.63 2.80
C LEU A 115 6.80 9.48 1.84
N VAL A 116 5.77 9.66 1.03
CA VAL A 116 5.43 8.79 -0.10
C VAL A 116 5.47 9.63 -1.37
N VAL A 117 6.16 9.15 -2.40
CA VAL A 117 6.16 9.81 -3.71
C VAL A 117 5.81 8.77 -4.77
N ASP A 118 4.73 9.01 -5.49
CA ASP A 118 4.31 8.21 -6.63
C ASP A 118 4.48 8.98 -7.93
N ARG A 119 4.90 8.28 -8.97
CA ARG A 119 5.01 8.80 -10.34
C ARG A 119 3.81 8.36 -11.16
N TYR A 120 3.23 9.32 -11.85
CA TYR A 120 2.18 9.17 -12.84
C TYR A 120 2.70 9.76 -14.14
N ASP A 121 3.35 8.94 -14.96
CA ASP A 121 4.03 9.35 -16.19
C ASP A 121 4.99 10.53 -15.94
N THR A 122 4.60 11.73 -16.31
CA THR A 122 5.37 12.98 -16.14
C THR A 122 5.03 13.77 -14.87
N THR A 123 4.10 13.29 -14.04
CA THR A 123 3.65 13.99 -12.82
C THR A 123 4.05 13.21 -11.58
N LEU A 124 4.55 13.89 -10.56
CA LEU A 124 4.77 13.32 -9.23
C LEU A 124 3.65 13.69 -8.27
N VAL A 125 3.29 12.77 -7.39
CA VAL A 125 2.41 13.02 -6.26
C VAL A 125 3.17 12.72 -4.97
N ALA A 126 3.53 13.75 -4.23
CA ALA A 126 4.20 13.66 -2.94
C ALA A 126 3.18 13.74 -1.81
N GLN A 127 3.02 12.66 -1.05
CA GLN A 127 2.16 12.61 0.12
C GLN A 127 3.01 12.68 1.40
N LEU A 128 2.72 13.67 2.25
CA LEU A 128 3.41 13.92 3.51
C LEU A 128 2.47 13.55 4.66
N THR A 129 2.78 12.48 5.37
CA THR A 129 1.88 11.89 6.37
C THR A 129 2.33 12.10 7.82
N THR A 130 3.44 12.81 8.04
CA THR A 130 3.99 13.11 9.36
C THR A 130 4.34 14.59 9.51
N ALA A 131 4.18 15.14 10.70
CA ALA A 131 4.53 16.54 10.95
C ALA A 131 5.98 16.90 10.56
N PRO A 132 7.00 16.07 10.81
CA PRO A 132 8.36 16.34 10.37
C PRO A 132 8.52 16.44 8.84
N MET A 133 7.79 15.67 8.08
CA MET A 133 7.84 15.75 6.61
C MET A 133 7.08 16.96 6.09
N VAL A 134 5.94 17.30 6.72
CA VAL A 134 5.20 18.54 6.39
C VAL A 134 6.05 19.78 6.63
N ALA A 135 6.80 19.83 7.74
CA ALA A 135 7.73 20.91 8.04
C ALA A 135 8.89 21.03 7.01
N ARG A 136 9.23 19.93 6.33
CA ARG A 136 10.30 19.89 5.31
C ARG A 136 9.78 19.92 3.86
N ARG A 137 8.49 20.21 3.65
CA ARG A 137 7.88 20.10 2.32
C ARG A 137 8.65 20.86 1.23
N GLU A 138 9.15 22.08 1.51
CA GLU A 138 9.90 22.89 0.57
C GLU A 138 11.24 22.25 0.19
N ALA A 139 11.95 21.71 1.19
CA ALA A 139 13.18 20.97 0.97
C ALA A 139 12.96 19.66 0.19
N ILE A 140 11.83 18.99 0.42
CA ILE A 140 11.42 17.80 -0.35
C ILE A 140 11.19 18.18 -1.81
N VAL A 141 10.41 19.22 -2.08
CA VAL A 141 10.14 19.68 -3.44
C VAL A 141 11.44 20.11 -4.12
N ALA A 142 12.28 20.89 -3.44
CA ALA A 142 13.58 21.31 -3.98
C ALA A 142 14.50 20.11 -4.30
N ALA A 143 14.46 19.06 -3.48
CA ALA A 143 15.20 17.83 -3.74
C ALA A 143 14.64 17.03 -4.91
N LEU A 144 13.31 16.92 -5.04
CA LEU A 144 12.63 16.26 -6.17
C LEU A 144 12.92 17.00 -7.49
N ARG A 145 12.95 18.33 -7.48
CA ARG A 145 13.24 19.17 -8.65
C ARG A 145 14.64 18.96 -9.25
N LYS A 146 15.58 18.44 -8.49
CA LYS A 146 16.90 18.04 -9.02
C LYS A 146 16.83 16.83 -9.97
N HIS A 147 15.73 16.11 -9.96
CA HIS A 147 15.55 14.85 -10.68
C HIS A 147 14.28 14.81 -11.54
N HIS A 148 13.46 15.88 -11.49
CA HIS A 148 12.15 15.88 -12.15
C HIS A 148 11.71 17.29 -12.56
N ASP A 149 11.42 17.47 -13.84
CA ASP A 149 11.00 18.76 -14.41
C ASP A 149 9.47 18.93 -14.54
N GLY A 150 8.73 17.82 -14.45
CA GLY A 150 7.26 17.80 -14.56
C GLY A 150 6.54 18.30 -13.30
N PRO A 151 5.19 18.35 -13.31
CA PRO A 151 4.39 18.77 -12.16
C PRO A 151 4.63 17.93 -10.91
N ILE A 152 4.62 18.58 -9.73
CA ILE A 152 4.69 17.94 -8.43
C ILE A 152 3.46 18.35 -7.60
N HIS A 153 2.53 17.42 -7.43
CA HIS A 153 1.41 17.63 -6.50
C HIS A 153 1.83 17.25 -5.08
N GLN A 154 1.42 18.06 -4.10
CA GLN A 154 1.69 17.80 -2.69
C GLN A 154 0.40 17.56 -1.92
N ILE A 155 0.37 16.51 -1.12
CA ILE A 155 -0.80 16.14 -0.31
C ILE A 155 -0.38 15.94 1.14
N CYS A 156 -0.93 16.77 2.04
CA CYS A 156 -0.90 16.56 3.48
C CYS A 156 -2.29 16.06 3.88
N PRO A 157 -2.51 14.73 4.01
CA PRO A 157 -3.86 14.17 4.07
C PRO A 157 -4.54 14.44 5.41
N ALA A 158 -5.83 14.80 5.38
CA ALA A 158 -6.65 15.05 6.57
C ALA A 158 -6.68 13.84 7.54
N SER A 159 -6.57 12.62 7.00
CA SER A 159 -6.52 11.40 7.81
C SER A 159 -5.29 11.31 8.72
N ALA A 160 -4.15 11.88 8.29
CA ALA A 160 -2.92 11.94 9.08
C ALA A 160 -2.85 13.23 9.93
N ALA A 161 -3.37 14.35 9.43
CA ALA A 161 -3.30 15.66 10.04
C ALA A 161 -3.74 15.66 11.52
N LYS A 162 -4.89 15.04 11.81
CA LYS A 162 -5.44 14.96 13.17
C LYS A 162 -4.52 14.20 14.14
N SER A 163 -3.86 13.16 13.69
CA SER A 163 -3.00 12.31 14.54
C SER A 163 -1.58 12.81 14.66
N GLU A 164 -1.13 13.65 13.73
CA GLU A 164 0.23 14.16 13.65
C GLU A 164 0.34 15.65 14.02
N GLY A 165 -0.79 16.37 14.16
CA GLY A 165 -0.81 17.76 14.60
C GLY A 165 -0.39 18.76 13.52
N PHE A 166 -0.75 18.52 12.26
CA PHE A 166 -0.55 19.48 11.17
C PHE A 166 -1.87 19.82 10.47
N GLU A 167 -1.88 20.89 9.67
CA GLU A 167 -3.05 21.25 8.88
C GLU A 167 -3.08 20.46 7.55
N PRO A 168 -4.24 19.89 7.17
CA PRO A 168 -4.38 19.22 5.89
C PRO A 168 -4.22 20.21 4.73
N ARG A 169 -3.54 19.77 3.67
CA ARG A 169 -3.23 20.62 2.52
C ARG A 169 -3.18 19.82 1.24
N VAL A 170 -3.62 20.43 0.14
CA VAL A 170 -3.44 19.93 -1.22
C VAL A 170 -2.92 21.07 -2.08
N GLU A 171 -1.75 20.89 -2.65
CA GLU A 171 -1.16 21.80 -3.63
C GLU A 171 -1.02 21.08 -4.96
N ARG A 172 -1.46 21.74 -6.02
CA ARG A 172 -1.38 21.22 -7.39
C ARG A 172 -0.48 22.14 -8.22
N GLU A 173 0.32 21.53 -9.06
CA GLU A 173 1.00 22.21 -10.13
C GLU A 173 0.35 21.85 -11.46
N GLY A 174 0.05 22.85 -12.29
CA GLY A 174 -0.66 22.70 -13.56
C GLY A 174 -2.17 22.48 -13.40
N ASP A 175 -2.86 22.52 -14.54
CA ASP A 175 -4.34 22.51 -14.60
C ASP A 175 -4.95 21.16 -15.00
N ASP A 176 -4.13 20.15 -15.28
CA ASP A 176 -4.65 18.84 -15.69
C ASP A 176 -5.43 18.19 -14.52
N PRO A 177 -6.74 17.95 -14.67
CA PRO A 177 -7.55 17.32 -13.63
C PRO A 177 -7.32 15.81 -13.52
N GLN A 178 -6.38 15.25 -14.29
CA GLN A 178 -6.15 13.83 -14.39
C GLN A 178 -4.68 13.47 -14.26
N LEU A 179 -4.42 12.35 -13.60
CA LEU A 179 -3.13 11.68 -13.57
C LEU A 179 -3.20 10.47 -14.52
N ARG A 180 -2.26 10.37 -15.44
CA ARG A 180 -2.17 9.27 -16.40
C ARG A 180 -0.96 8.41 -16.10
N PHE A 181 -1.10 7.11 -16.32
CA PHE A 181 0.04 6.19 -16.24
C PHE A 181 -0.21 4.93 -17.08
N VAL A 182 0.88 4.23 -17.32
CA VAL A 182 0.88 2.91 -17.95
C VAL A 182 1.33 1.89 -16.92
N GLU A 183 0.66 0.74 -16.85
CA GLU A 183 1.01 -0.40 -16.03
C GLU A 183 1.03 -1.66 -16.91
N HIS A 184 2.21 -2.24 -17.11
CA HIS A 184 2.41 -3.39 -17.99
C HIS A 184 1.74 -3.25 -19.38
N GLY A 185 1.85 -2.04 -19.97
CA GLY A 185 1.28 -1.71 -21.27
C GLY A 185 -0.19 -1.24 -21.23
N LEU A 186 -0.91 -1.40 -20.14
CA LEU A 186 -2.27 -0.90 -19.96
C LEU A 186 -2.26 0.56 -19.50
N LYS A 187 -3.11 1.38 -20.12
CA LYS A 187 -3.29 2.80 -19.84
C LYS A 187 -4.35 3.00 -18.75
N PHE A 188 -4.02 3.83 -17.78
CA PHE A 188 -4.90 4.21 -16.67
C PHE A 188 -4.98 5.73 -16.53
N VAL A 189 -6.13 6.19 -16.05
CA VAL A 189 -6.39 7.60 -15.75
C VAL A 189 -7.13 7.70 -14.43
N VAL A 190 -6.58 8.48 -13.49
CA VAL A 190 -7.23 8.72 -12.19
C VAL A 190 -7.37 10.22 -11.95
N PRO A 191 -8.32 10.67 -11.10
CA PRO A 191 -8.48 12.09 -10.78
C PRO A 191 -7.24 12.71 -10.14
N ALA A 192 -6.99 13.99 -10.40
CA ALA A 192 -6.00 14.82 -9.73
C ALA A 192 -6.67 15.97 -8.96
N PRO A 193 -6.43 16.15 -7.65
CA PRO A 193 -5.65 15.27 -6.78
C PRO A 193 -6.38 13.96 -6.51
N PRO A 194 -5.64 12.88 -6.22
CA PRO A 194 -6.26 11.61 -5.89
C PRO A 194 -7.06 11.68 -4.58
N SER A 195 -8.24 11.06 -4.58
CA SER A 195 -9.15 11.07 -3.43
C SER A 195 -8.74 10.11 -2.30
N GLN A 196 -8.02 9.05 -2.64
CA GLN A 196 -7.53 8.05 -1.69
C GLN A 196 -6.08 7.68 -1.98
N LYS A 197 -5.28 7.46 -0.93
CA LYS A 197 -3.83 7.26 -1.04
C LYS A 197 -3.24 8.32 -1.99
N THR A 198 -2.42 7.90 -2.92
CA THR A 198 -1.89 8.73 -4.01
C THR A 198 -2.63 8.56 -5.34
N GLY A 199 -3.70 7.72 -5.39
CA GLY A 199 -4.61 7.57 -6.55
C GLY A 199 -4.67 6.16 -7.13
N ALA A 200 -3.54 5.44 -7.20
CA ALA A 200 -3.47 4.06 -7.65
C ALA A 200 -2.88 3.14 -6.57
N TYR A 201 -3.11 1.85 -6.71
CA TYR A 201 -2.58 0.82 -5.81
C TYR A 201 -1.40 0.12 -6.49
N PHE A 202 -0.27 0.83 -6.63
CA PHE A 202 0.94 0.30 -7.27
C PHE A 202 1.53 -0.90 -6.53
N ASP A 203 1.23 -1.05 -5.24
CA ASP A 203 1.57 -2.21 -4.43
C ASP A 203 1.02 -3.53 -5.00
N GLN A 204 -0.10 -3.51 -5.72
CA GLN A 204 -0.73 -4.68 -6.35
C GLN A 204 -0.28 -4.94 -7.81
N ARG A 205 0.55 -4.09 -8.41
CA ARG A 205 0.94 -4.17 -9.83
C ARG A 205 1.48 -5.55 -10.22
N ALA A 206 2.48 -6.06 -9.52
CA ALA A 206 3.05 -7.38 -9.81
C ALA A 206 2.05 -8.51 -9.53
N ASN A 207 1.12 -8.32 -8.59
CA ASN A 207 0.07 -9.30 -8.30
C ASN A 207 -0.96 -9.34 -9.41
N ARG A 208 -1.37 -8.19 -9.98
CA ARG A 208 -2.30 -8.13 -11.12
C ARG A 208 -1.74 -8.89 -12.32
N ARG A 209 -0.48 -8.64 -12.69
CA ARG A 209 0.20 -9.37 -13.78
C ARG A 209 0.28 -10.86 -13.50
N PHE A 210 0.69 -11.26 -12.30
CA PHE A 210 0.80 -12.67 -11.92
C PHE A 210 -0.55 -13.38 -11.99
N VAL A 211 -1.61 -12.76 -11.48
CA VAL A 211 -2.96 -13.34 -11.48
C VAL A 211 -3.52 -13.43 -12.91
N ALA A 212 -3.26 -12.43 -13.75
CA ALA A 212 -3.66 -12.47 -15.15
C ALA A 212 -3.01 -13.65 -15.91
N GLU A 213 -1.71 -13.86 -15.69
CA GLU A 213 -0.99 -14.99 -16.29
C GLU A 213 -1.53 -16.34 -15.75
N LEU A 214 -1.82 -16.41 -14.46
CA LEU A 214 -2.43 -17.60 -13.86
C LEU A 214 -3.82 -17.88 -14.44
N ALA A 215 -4.64 -16.83 -14.58
CA ALA A 215 -6.00 -16.92 -15.14
C ALA A 215 -5.97 -17.36 -16.62
N ARG A 216 -5.00 -16.90 -17.41
CA ARG A 216 -4.83 -17.29 -18.81
C ARG A 216 -4.64 -18.80 -18.99
N HIS A 217 -4.03 -19.46 -18.02
CA HIS A 217 -3.80 -20.90 -18.02
C HIS A 217 -4.87 -21.71 -17.25
N THR A 218 -5.89 -21.02 -16.74
CA THR A 218 -6.99 -21.63 -16.00
C THR A 218 -8.29 -21.51 -16.80
N PRO A 219 -9.01 -22.60 -17.11
CA PRO A 219 -10.28 -22.50 -17.81
C PRO A 219 -11.29 -21.64 -17.05
N GLY A 220 -12.18 -20.94 -17.80
CA GLY A 220 -13.29 -20.14 -17.24
C GLY A 220 -12.93 -18.69 -16.93
N PRO A 221 -13.94 -17.88 -16.60
CA PRO A 221 -13.80 -16.44 -16.38
C PRO A 221 -13.13 -16.12 -15.04
N LEU A 222 -12.64 -14.88 -14.94
CA LEU A 222 -12.15 -14.31 -13.69
C LEU A 222 -13.26 -13.48 -13.02
N LEU A 223 -13.41 -13.62 -11.70
CA LEU A 223 -14.23 -12.74 -10.85
C LEU A 223 -13.31 -11.89 -9.96
N ASP A 224 -13.44 -10.56 -10.06
CA ASP A 224 -12.66 -9.57 -9.27
C ASP A 224 -13.58 -8.89 -8.26
N LEU A 225 -13.52 -9.32 -7.00
CA LEU A 225 -14.34 -8.80 -5.89
C LEU A 225 -13.59 -7.68 -5.15
N GLY A 226 -14.15 -6.47 -5.18
CA GLY A 226 -13.51 -5.25 -4.73
C GLY A 226 -12.59 -4.68 -5.81
N CYS A 227 -13.05 -4.72 -7.06
CA CYS A 227 -12.23 -4.45 -8.24
C CYS A 227 -11.73 -3.00 -8.35
N HIS A 228 -12.29 -2.05 -7.57
CA HIS A 228 -11.94 -0.64 -7.63
C HIS A 228 -12.00 -0.12 -9.07
N VAL A 229 -10.89 0.37 -9.64
CA VAL A 229 -10.81 0.83 -11.05
C VAL A 229 -10.55 -0.32 -12.04
N GLY A 230 -10.81 -1.56 -11.65
CA GLY A 230 -10.77 -2.74 -12.52
C GLY A 230 -9.40 -3.39 -12.68
N GLY A 231 -8.44 -3.14 -11.78
CA GLY A 231 -7.05 -3.51 -12.00
C GLY A 231 -6.82 -4.99 -12.34
N PHE A 232 -7.33 -5.94 -11.57
CA PHE A 232 -7.18 -7.38 -11.86
C PHE A 232 -7.99 -7.80 -13.09
N ALA A 233 -9.24 -7.35 -13.20
CA ALA A 233 -10.10 -7.68 -14.33
C ALA A 233 -9.54 -7.20 -15.68
N LEU A 234 -8.99 -5.97 -15.73
CA LEU A 234 -8.38 -5.41 -16.95
C LEU A 234 -7.14 -6.19 -17.39
N HIS A 235 -6.25 -6.56 -16.43
CA HIS A 235 -5.09 -7.39 -16.76
C HIS A 235 -5.50 -8.79 -17.24
N ALA A 236 -6.54 -9.38 -16.66
CA ALA A 236 -7.08 -10.66 -17.12
C ALA A 236 -7.65 -10.54 -18.55
N ALA A 237 -8.43 -9.49 -18.84
CA ALA A 237 -8.96 -9.24 -20.17
C ALA A 237 -7.85 -9.03 -21.22
N ALA A 238 -6.78 -8.29 -20.85
CA ALA A 238 -5.61 -8.12 -21.72
C ALA A 238 -4.86 -9.44 -21.99
N ALA A 239 -5.00 -10.42 -21.08
CA ALA A 239 -4.51 -11.79 -21.27
C ALA A 239 -5.49 -12.71 -22.01
N GLY A 240 -6.61 -12.18 -22.52
CA GLY A 240 -7.64 -12.93 -23.27
C GLY A 240 -8.66 -13.67 -22.39
N VAL A 241 -8.75 -13.35 -21.11
CA VAL A 241 -9.68 -13.98 -20.15
C VAL A 241 -10.89 -13.09 -19.93
N GLN A 242 -12.09 -13.64 -20.07
CA GLN A 242 -13.33 -12.93 -19.70
C GLN A 242 -13.30 -12.62 -18.19
N ALA A 243 -13.72 -11.42 -17.79
CA ALA A 243 -13.70 -11.04 -16.40
C ALA A 243 -14.95 -10.24 -15.97
N VAL A 244 -15.33 -10.45 -14.72
CA VAL A 244 -16.40 -9.71 -14.05
C VAL A 244 -15.79 -8.96 -12.88
N GLY A 245 -15.88 -7.62 -12.89
CA GLY A 245 -15.46 -6.76 -11.80
C GLY A 245 -16.65 -6.33 -10.95
N VAL A 246 -16.55 -6.48 -9.64
CA VAL A 246 -17.58 -6.11 -8.66
C VAL A 246 -17.01 -5.05 -7.70
N ASP A 247 -17.71 -3.92 -7.57
CA ASP A 247 -17.41 -2.89 -6.57
C ASP A 247 -18.69 -2.17 -6.11
N GLN A 248 -18.68 -1.63 -4.89
CA GLN A 248 -19.81 -0.85 -4.36
C GLN A 248 -19.89 0.55 -4.98
N SER A 249 -18.76 1.09 -5.44
CA SER A 249 -18.63 2.44 -5.96
C SER A 249 -18.95 2.50 -7.44
N ALA A 250 -20.08 3.12 -7.79
CA ALA A 250 -20.43 3.38 -9.19
C ALA A 250 -19.32 4.19 -9.91
N THR A 251 -18.76 5.19 -9.24
CA THR A 251 -17.68 6.02 -9.79
C THR A 251 -16.43 5.21 -10.12
N MET A 252 -16.05 4.25 -9.26
CA MET A 252 -14.90 3.38 -9.56
C MET A 252 -15.18 2.45 -10.74
N LEU A 253 -16.40 1.94 -10.88
CA LEU A 253 -16.82 1.14 -12.02
C LEU A 253 -16.88 1.96 -13.33
N GLU A 254 -17.27 3.23 -13.26
CA GLU A 254 -17.19 4.14 -14.42
C GLU A 254 -15.72 4.33 -14.87
N HIS A 255 -14.79 4.50 -13.92
CA HIS A 255 -13.36 4.51 -14.23
C HIS A 255 -12.89 3.18 -14.82
N ALA A 256 -13.34 2.04 -14.29
CA ALA A 256 -12.99 0.72 -14.81
C ALA A 256 -13.47 0.53 -16.25
N ALA A 257 -14.71 0.91 -16.56
CA ALA A 257 -15.26 0.88 -17.91
C ALA A 257 -14.46 1.78 -18.88
N ARG A 258 -14.16 3.01 -18.45
CA ARG A 258 -13.31 3.93 -19.22
C ARG A 258 -11.91 3.37 -19.47
N HIS A 259 -11.31 2.67 -18.51
CA HIS A 259 -10.01 2.02 -18.71
C HIS A 259 -10.10 0.87 -19.71
N ALA A 260 -11.19 0.11 -19.70
CA ALA A 260 -11.43 -0.93 -20.70
C ALA A 260 -11.49 -0.33 -22.13
N GLU A 261 -12.27 0.73 -22.32
CA GLU A 261 -12.36 1.46 -23.58
C GLU A 261 -11.01 2.04 -24.02
N LEU A 262 -10.28 2.69 -23.10
CA LEU A 262 -8.96 3.30 -23.36
C LEU A 262 -7.93 2.29 -23.87
N ASN A 263 -8.09 1.02 -23.50
CA ASN A 263 -7.20 -0.09 -23.86
C ASN A 263 -7.79 -1.01 -24.94
N GLY A 264 -9.00 -0.72 -25.46
CA GLY A 264 -9.66 -1.57 -26.45
C GLY A 264 -9.94 -2.99 -25.95
N LEU A 265 -10.24 -3.15 -24.66
CA LEU A 265 -10.46 -4.46 -24.03
C LEU A 265 -11.94 -4.83 -24.08
N GLU A 266 -12.20 -6.06 -24.47
CA GLU A 266 -13.53 -6.69 -24.51
C GLU A 266 -13.63 -7.82 -23.48
N GLY A 267 -14.84 -8.40 -23.33
CA GLY A 267 -15.06 -9.52 -22.41
C GLY A 267 -15.11 -9.12 -20.94
N LEU A 268 -15.37 -7.85 -20.64
CA LEU A 268 -15.47 -7.29 -19.29
C LEU A 268 -16.92 -6.96 -18.93
N GLN A 269 -17.32 -7.31 -17.72
CA GLN A 269 -18.60 -6.94 -17.14
C GLN A 269 -18.35 -6.23 -15.79
N TRP A 270 -19.07 -5.13 -15.55
CA TRP A 270 -18.97 -4.37 -14.32
C TRP A 270 -20.29 -4.44 -13.53
N VAL A 271 -20.21 -4.84 -12.26
CA VAL A 271 -21.37 -5.04 -11.40
C VAL A 271 -21.25 -4.20 -10.13
N LYS A 272 -22.23 -3.29 -9.95
CA LYS A 272 -22.31 -2.50 -8.72
C LYS A 272 -23.01 -3.31 -7.64
N ALA A 273 -22.24 -3.84 -6.71
CA ALA A 273 -22.76 -4.58 -5.54
C ALA A 273 -21.75 -4.59 -4.39
N ASP A 274 -22.22 -4.84 -3.18
CA ASP A 274 -21.41 -5.35 -2.10
C ASP A 274 -20.89 -6.76 -2.46
N MET A 275 -19.65 -7.07 -2.16
CA MET A 275 -19.04 -8.35 -2.53
C MET A 275 -19.75 -9.56 -1.90
N PHE A 276 -20.33 -9.42 -0.70
CA PHE A 276 -21.12 -10.49 -0.09
C PHE A 276 -22.49 -10.65 -0.76
N GLU A 277 -23.08 -9.57 -1.25
CA GLU A 277 -24.34 -9.60 -2.00
C GLU A 277 -24.14 -10.20 -3.40
N ALA A 278 -23.08 -9.76 -4.10
CA ALA A 278 -22.71 -10.33 -5.40
C ALA A 278 -22.50 -11.85 -5.33
N LEU A 279 -21.84 -12.33 -4.29
CA LEU A 279 -21.63 -13.77 -4.10
C LEU A 279 -22.91 -14.56 -3.80
N ARG A 280 -24.03 -13.91 -3.46
CA ARG A 280 -25.35 -14.54 -3.28
C ARG A 280 -26.22 -14.44 -4.51
N ASP A 281 -25.88 -13.54 -5.44
CA ASP A 281 -26.63 -13.34 -6.66
C ASP A 281 -26.56 -14.60 -7.54
N PRO A 282 -27.71 -15.16 -7.99
CA PRO A 282 -27.73 -16.26 -8.94
C PRO A 282 -27.03 -15.96 -10.26
N ALA A 283 -27.01 -14.70 -10.70
CA ALA A 283 -26.27 -14.28 -11.89
C ALA A 283 -24.75 -14.48 -11.75
N MET A 284 -24.24 -14.57 -10.52
CA MET A 284 -22.85 -14.85 -10.18
C MET A 284 -22.65 -16.31 -9.73
N ALA A 285 -23.42 -17.24 -10.26
CA ALA A 285 -23.37 -18.66 -9.83
C ALA A 285 -22.02 -19.33 -10.14
N GLY A 286 -21.31 -18.88 -11.18
CA GLY A 286 -20.07 -19.51 -11.66
C GLY A 286 -20.36 -20.71 -12.59
N PRO A 287 -19.44 -21.66 -12.74
CA PRO A 287 -18.15 -21.71 -12.08
C PRO A 287 -17.13 -20.72 -12.66
N PHE A 288 -16.31 -20.14 -11.78
CA PHE A 288 -15.19 -19.27 -12.17
C PHE A 288 -13.87 -20.07 -12.20
N GLY A 289 -12.99 -19.71 -13.14
CA GLY A 289 -11.63 -20.23 -13.20
C GLY A 289 -10.71 -19.58 -12.16
N THR A 290 -10.84 -18.28 -11.99
CA THR A 290 -10.07 -17.51 -11.02
C THR A 290 -10.99 -16.54 -10.27
N ILE A 291 -10.85 -16.45 -8.95
CA ILE A 291 -11.57 -15.47 -8.14
C ILE A 291 -10.55 -14.67 -7.33
N VAL A 292 -10.60 -13.35 -7.47
CA VAL A 292 -9.85 -12.41 -6.63
C VAL A 292 -10.78 -11.87 -5.55
N VAL A 293 -10.31 -11.87 -4.32
CA VAL A 293 -10.99 -11.33 -3.15
C VAL A 293 -10.07 -10.27 -2.56
N ASP A 294 -10.32 -9.00 -2.87
CA ASP A 294 -9.51 -7.85 -2.42
C ASP A 294 -10.39 -6.84 -1.65
N PRO A 295 -10.79 -7.19 -0.40
CA PRO A 295 -11.65 -6.33 0.38
C PRO A 295 -10.88 -5.08 0.89
N PRO A 296 -11.59 -3.98 1.19
CA PRO A 296 -11.01 -2.85 1.88
C PRO A 296 -10.45 -3.27 3.24
N LYS A 297 -9.64 -2.40 3.87
CA LYS A 297 -9.02 -2.69 5.17
C LYS A 297 -10.07 -3.00 6.25
N ILE A 298 -10.28 -4.29 6.52
CA ILE A 298 -11.30 -4.78 7.46
C ILE A 298 -10.84 -4.81 8.93
N ALA A 299 -9.53 -4.77 9.20
CA ALA A 299 -8.96 -4.68 10.55
C ALA A 299 -8.08 -3.44 10.67
N GLY A 300 -8.64 -2.35 11.19
CA GLY A 300 -7.89 -1.11 11.47
C GLY A 300 -7.09 -1.18 12.78
N ARG A 301 -7.56 -1.95 13.76
CA ARG A 301 -6.98 -2.09 15.10
C ARG A 301 -6.97 -3.56 15.50
N ARG A 302 -6.03 -3.94 16.39
CA ARG A 302 -5.91 -5.31 16.89
C ARG A 302 -7.21 -5.86 17.53
N LYS A 303 -7.99 -5.01 18.17
CA LYS A 303 -9.28 -5.39 18.76
C LYS A 303 -10.34 -5.80 17.73
N ASP A 304 -10.18 -5.36 16.46
CA ASP A 304 -11.12 -5.65 15.38
C ASP A 304 -10.81 -7.00 14.71
N LEU A 305 -9.67 -7.62 15.05
CA LEU A 305 -9.14 -8.83 14.42
C LEU A 305 -10.11 -10.02 14.43
N PRO A 306 -10.81 -10.35 15.54
CA PRO A 306 -11.75 -11.50 15.55
C PRO A 306 -12.88 -11.31 14.54
N ARG A 307 -13.47 -10.09 14.48
CA ARG A 307 -14.55 -9.76 13.54
C ARG A 307 -14.05 -9.78 12.11
N ALA A 308 -12.88 -9.20 11.85
CA ALA A 308 -12.25 -9.15 10.54
C ALA A 308 -11.90 -10.54 10.02
N SER A 309 -11.34 -11.41 10.89
CA SER A 309 -11.05 -12.81 10.56
C SER A 309 -12.31 -13.58 10.19
N ALA A 310 -13.39 -13.44 10.97
CA ALA A 310 -14.67 -14.10 10.67
C ALA A 310 -15.29 -13.59 9.34
N ALA A 311 -15.19 -12.28 9.06
CA ALA A 311 -15.67 -11.71 7.80
C ALA A 311 -14.86 -12.25 6.61
N MET A 312 -13.53 -12.31 6.73
CA MET A 312 -12.66 -12.88 5.70
C MET A 312 -12.95 -14.35 5.46
N GLN A 313 -13.09 -15.17 6.50
CA GLN A 313 -13.43 -16.59 6.38
C GLN A 313 -14.76 -16.79 5.64
N ARG A 314 -15.78 -15.99 5.98
CA ARG A 314 -17.09 -16.06 5.31
C ARG A 314 -16.98 -15.66 3.81
N LEU A 315 -16.22 -14.61 3.50
CA LEU A 315 -16.01 -14.15 2.14
C LEU A 315 -15.26 -15.18 1.29
N VAL A 316 -14.17 -15.73 1.83
CA VAL A 316 -13.40 -16.82 1.22
C VAL A 316 -14.27 -18.08 1.02
N GLY A 317 -15.11 -18.42 2.00
CA GLY A 317 -16.03 -19.55 1.92
C GLY A 317 -17.04 -19.40 0.79
N GLN A 318 -17.67 -18.24 0.66
CA GLN A 318 -18.63 -17.96 -0.42
C GLN A 318 -17.94 -17.91 -1.79
N ALA A 319 -16.79 -17.26 -1.90
CA ALA A 319 -16.04 -17.20 -3.16
C ALA A 319 -15.56 -18.61 -3.59
N GLY A 320 -14.97 -19.36 -2.67
CA GLY A 320 -14.47 -20.71 -2.96
C GLY A 320 -15.53 -21.70 -3.44
N SER A 321 -16.78 -21.55 -2.98
CA SER A 321 -17.89 -22.40 -3.45
C SER A 321 -18.24 -22.19 -4.93
N LYS A 322 -17.87 -21.05 -5.51
CA LYS A 322 -18.11 -20.71 -6.91
C LYS A 322 -16.93 -21.00 -7.84
N LEU A 323 -15.83 -21.50 -7.27
CA LEU A 323 -14.62 -21.81 -8.02
C LEU A 323 -14.71 -23.24 -8.60
N MET A 324 -14.30 -23.41 -9.84
CA MET A 324 -14.19 -24.74 -10.45
C MET A 324 -13.04 -25.56 -9.82
N VAL A 325 -13.07 -26.87 -9.99
CA VAL A 325 -11.92 -27.74 -9.72
C VAL A 325 -10.80 -27.38 -10.68
N GLY A 326 -9.56 -27.28 -10.19
CA GLY A 326 -8.41 -26.75 -10.92
C GLY A 326 -8.28 -25.22 -10.87
N GLY A 327 -9.33 -24.51 -10.43
CA GLY A 327 -9.36 -23.05 -10.36
C GLY A 327 -8.52 -22.47 -9.21
N HIS A 328 -8.33 -21.13 -9.25
CA HIS A 328 -7.50 -20.40 -8.33
C HIS A 328 -8.28 -19.34 -7.53
N LEU A 329 -8.16 -19.37 -6.22
CA LEU A 329 -8.69 -18.36 -5.31
C LEU A 329 -7.55 -17.48 -4.80
N VAL A 330 -7.59 -16.20 -5.16
CA VAL A 330 -6.62 -15.18 -4.76
C VAL A 330 -7.21 -14.35 -3.64
N VAL A 331 -6.62 -14.38 -2.46
CA VAL A 331 -7.12 -13.67 -1.28
C VAL A 331 -6.13 -12.62 -0.86
N CYS A 332 -6.54 -11.36 -0.96
CA CYS A 332 -5.74 -10.19 -0.58
C CYS A 332 -6.14 -9.66 0.81
N SER A 333 -5.20 -9.15 1.53
CA SER A 333 -5.41 -8.40 2.77
C SER A 333 -4.43 -7.25 2.88
N CYS A 334 -4.94 -6.04 2.99
CA CYS A 334 -4.13 -4.83 3.28
C CYS A 334 -4.05 -4.51 4.79
N SER A 335 -4.35 -5.48 5.65
CA SER A 335 -4.28 -5.33 7.10
C SER A 335 -3.10 -6.10 7.68
N HIS A 336 -2.13 -5.39 8.27
CA HIS A 336 -0.99 -6.03 8.94
C HIS A 336 -1.38 -6.93 10.12
N HIS A 337 -2.60 -6.80 10.65
CA HIS A 337 -3.12 -7.66 11.72
C HIS A 337 -3.63 -9.03 11.20
N LEU A 338 -4.00 -9.14 9.93
CA LEU A 338 -4.43 -10.38 9.31
C LEU A 338 -3.24 -11.08 8.63
N GLY A 339 -2.60 -12.01 9.34
CA GLY A 339 -1.52 -12.85 8.82
C GLY A 339 -2.02 -13.92 7.85
N PHE A 340 -1.10 -14.62 7.20
CA PHE A 340 -1.43 -15.76 6.32
C PHE A 340 -2.20 -16.87 7.03
N ASP A 341 -1.96 -17.08 8.33
CA ASP A 341 -2.71 -18.02 9.16
C ASP A 341 -4.22 -17.73 9.22
N HIS A 342 -4.60 -16.45 9.16
CA HIS A 342 -6.00 -16.04 9.09
C HIS A 342 -6.62 -16.29 7.72
N LEU A 343 -5.85 -16.11 6.64
CA LEU A 343 -6.28 -16.40 5.26
C LEU A 343 -6.41 -17.91 5.06
N ASP A 344 -5.45 -18.70 5.55
CA ASP A 344 -5.48 -20.17 5.49
C ASP A 344 -6.71 -20.76 6.19
N ARG A 345 -7.15 -20.21 7.32
CA ARG A 345 -8.38 -20.67 8.00
C ARG A 345 -9.61 -20.56 7.11
N GLY A 346 -9.69 -19.54 6.26
CA GLY A 346 -10.77 -19.41 5.28
C GLY A 346 -10.74 -20.53 4.25
N ALA A 347 -9.57 -20.86 3.71
CA ALA A 347 -9.39 -21.92 2.74
C ALA A 347 -9.60 -23.33 3.37
N LEU A 348 -9.12 -23.54 4.60
CA LEU A 348 -9.30 -24.81 5.35
C LEU A 348 -10.77 -25.13 5.67
N ALA A 349 -11.64 -24.13 5.72
CA ALA A 349 -13.07 -24.32 5.95
C ALA A 349 -13.84 -24.72 4.67
N LEU A 350 -13.19 -24.69 3.50
CA LEU A 350 -13.80 -25.07 2.23
C LEU A 350 -13.83 -26.59 2.05
N PRO A 351 -14.90 -27.14 1.43
CA PRO A 351 -14.94 -28.56 1.08
C PRO A 351 -13.94 -28.88 -0.03
N GLY A 352 -13.45 -30.13 -0.04
CA GLY A 352 -12.50 -30.62 -1.04
C GLY A 352 -11.04 -30.42 -0.65
N HIS A 353 -10.15 -30.57 -1.61
CA HIS A 353 -8.71 -30.45 -1.41
C HIS A 353 -8.19 -29.12 -1.94
N TRP A 354 -7.60 -28.35 -1.06
CA TRP A 354 -7.04 -27.04 -1.36
C TRP A 354 -5.54 -26.97 -1.07
N THR A 355 -4.79 -26.36 -1.95
CA THR A 355 -3.35 -26.15 -1.80
C THR A 355 -3.03 -24.68 -1.95
N ARG A 356 -2.32 -24.09 -1.00
CA ARG A 356 -1.74 -22.75 -1.19
C ARG A 356 -0.53 -22.87 -2.12
N VAL A 357 -0.68 -22.35 -3.35
CA VAL A 357 0.33 -22.46 -4.41
C VAL A 357 1.30 -21.29 -4.43
N ALA A 358 0.91 -20.13 -3.88
CA ALA A 358 1.80 -18.98 -3.78
C ALA A 358 1.42 -18.05 -2.62
N THR A 359 2.40 -17.31 -2.13
CA THR A 359 2.24 -16.14 -1.27
C THR A 359 2.98 -14.98 -1.90
N ARG A 360 2.37 -13.80 -1.85
CA ARG A 360 2.93 -12.58 -2.42
C ARG A 360 2.68 -11.39 -1.49
N GLY A 361 3.40 -10.31 -1.69
CA GLY A 361 3.26 -9.04 -0.98
C GLY A 361 3.14 -7.87 -1.94
N ALA A 362 3.54 -6.70 -1.48
CA ALA A 362 3.66 -5.50 -2.32
C ALA A 362 4.78 -5.68 -3.36
N ASP A 363 4.68 -4.93 -4.45
CA ASP A 363 5.68 -4.94 -5.51
C ASP A 363 7.02 -4.33 -5.06
N VAL A 364 8.07 -4.57 -5.82
CA VAL A 364 9.47 -4.21 -5.49
C VAL A 364 9.71 -2.72 -5.24
N ASP A 365 8.85 -1.85 -5.78
CA ASP A 365 8.90 -0.41 -5.53
C ASP A 365 8.30 0.00 -4.16
N HIS A 366 7.87 -0.97 -3.37
CA HIS A 366 7.40 -0.80 -1.99
C HIS A 366 8.36 -1.48 -0.99
N PRO A 367 9.64 -1.05 -0.89
CA PRO A 367 10.59 -1.65 0.05
C PRO A 367 10.13 -1.48 1.49
N ILE A 368 10.56 -2.39 2.34
CA ILE A 368 10.24 -2.43 3.77
C ILE A 368 11.53 -2.32 4.55
N ALA A 369 11.57 -1.44 5.54
CA ALA A 369 12.71 -1.38 6.46
C ALA A 369 12.80 -2.68 7.29
N PRO A 370 13.96 -3.31 7.41
CA PRO A 370 14.13 -4.46 8.26
C PRO A 370 13.64 -4.18 9.69
N GLY A 371 12.92 -5.13 10.29
CA GLY A 371 12.30 -4.97 11.61
C GLY A 371 10.99 -4.16 11.63
N HIS A 372 10.60 -3.51 10.54
CA HIS A 372 9.35 -2.75 10.45
C HIS A 372 8.18 -3.64 9.98
N VAL A 373 7.65 -4.44 10.89
CA VAL A 373 6.56 -5.39 10.60
C VAL A 373 5.28 -4.70 10.08
N GLU A 374 5.03 -3.45 10.46
CA GLU A 374 3.89 -2.68 9.95
C GLU A 374 4.02 -2.32 8.47
N GLY A 375 5.24 -2.35 7.93
CA GLY A 375 5.52 -2.17 6.50
C GLY A 375 5.03 -3.36 5.67
N GLU A 376 4.97 -4.57 6.23
CA GLU A 376 4.41 -5.77 5.59
C GLU A 376 2.88 -5.80 5.70
N TYR A 377 2.22 -4.79 5.19
CA TYR A 377 0.76 -4.69 5.31
C TYR A 377 0.00 -5.49 4.27
N LEU A 378 0.53 -5.64 3.06
CA LEU A 378 -0.11 -6.37 1.97
C LEU A 378 0.27 -7.85 2.00
N ARG A 379 -0.72 -8.71 2.05
CA ARG A 379 -0.59 -10.16 1.93
C ARG A 379 -1.53 -10.68 0.88
N VAL A 380 -1.01 -11.49 -0.03
CA VAL A 380 -1.78 -12.16 -1.09
C VAL A 380 -1.48 -13.64 -1.01
N ALA A 381 -2.49 -14.42 -0.66
CA ALA A 381 -2.44 -15.87 -0.65
C ALA A 381 -3.20 -16.43 -1.85
N ILE A 382 -2.60 -17.35 -2.58
CA ILE A 382 -3.19 -17.96 -3.76
C ILE A 382 -3.38 -19.44 -3.49
N TYR A 383 -4.63 -19.88 -3.54
CA TYR A 383 -5.03 -21.26 -3.32
C TYR A 383 -5.53 -21.88 -4.61
N GLN A 384 -5.22 -23.13 -4.83
CA GLN A 384 -5.79 -23.92 -5.93
C GLN A 384 -6.73 -24.97 -5.38
N ARG A 385 -7.92 -25.08 -5.96
CA ARG A 385 -8.86 -26.16 -5.69
C ARG A 385 -8.43 -27.40 -6.48
N ARG A 386 -8.02 -28.46 -5.81
CA ARG A 386 -7.53 -29.72 -6.44
C ARG A 386 -8.64 -30.73 -6.68
N ALA A 387 -9.63 -30.79 -5.79
CA ALA A 387 -10.78 -31.67 -5.85
C ALA A 387 -11.97 -31.09 -5.07
#